data_40c3aee62754a3486458ff2d94132ead
#
_entry.id   40c3aee62754a3486458ff2d94132ead
#
_cell.length_a   1.000
_cell.length_b   1.000
_cell.length_c   1.000
_cell.angle_alpha   90.00
_cell.angle_beta   90.00
_cell.angle_gamma   90.00
#
_symmetry.space_group_name_H-M   'P 1'
#
loop_
_entity.id
_entity.type
_entity.pdbx_description
1 polymer ?
#
loop_
_entity_poly.entity_id
_entity_poly.type
_entity_poly.pdbx_seq_one_letter_code
_entity_poly.pdbx_strand_id
1 'polypeptide(L)'
;MSYVLFATLGLLPSFAWLLFFLREDIHPEPKKLIAKVFFYGALVTVVATGFQFLFRYGLGLVAIGQYAFVSFLIFGTIEEVLKFAVAYKAVSKSSYFDEPVDAMIYMIAAGLGFAVVENIFVMFSIEALGVALGVIVLRFVGATLLHALSSALVGYYWALSLIKARKKELIIGLASASLLHALFNYLIMKTGNAMFYPVIFLIIVAFFVFWDFEQMKTRSE
;
A
#
# COMPACT_ATOMS: atom_id res chain seq x y z
N MET A 1 5.25 -29.13 -3.47
CA MET A 1 3.93 -28.51 -3.21
C MET A 1 3.62 -27.58 -4.37
N SER A 2 2.36 -27.40 -4.78
CA SER A 2 2.01 -26.68 -6.02
C SER A 2 2.27 -25.17 -5.87
N TYR A 3 3.08 -24.58 -6.73
CA TYR A 3 3.28 -23.11 -6.84
C TYR A 3 1.95 -22.36 -6.99
N VAL A 4 0.95 -23.01 -7.60
CA VAL A 4 -0.41 -22.48 -7.75
C VAL A 4 -1.06 -22.22 -6.39
N LEU A 5 -0.92 -23.14 -5.43
CA LEU A 5 -1.46 -22.95 -4.08
C LEU A 5 -0.84 -21.75 -3.37
N PHE A 6 0.48 -21.62 -3.43
CA PHE A 6 1.18 -20.47 -2.80
C PHE A 6 0.83 -19.15 -3.47
N ALA A 7 0.75 -19.13 -4.80
CA ALA A 7 0.28 -17.93 -5.51
C ALA A 7 -1.14 -17.56 -5.10
N THR A 8 -2.05 -18.54 -5.00
CA THR A 8 -3.44 -18.31 -4.56
C THR A 8 -3.47 -17.75 -3.13
N LEU A 9 -2.70 -18.33 -2.20
CA LEU A 9 -2.59 -17.80 -0.84
C LEU A 9 -2.09 -16.35 -0.83
N GLY A 10 -1.09 -16.01 -1.65
CA GLY A 10 -0.58 -14.64 -1.77
C GLY A 10 -1.60 -13.62 -2.29
N LEU A 11 -2.56 -14.06 -3.10
CA LEU A 11 -3.63 -13.19 -3.63
C LEU A 11 -4.70 -12.84 -2.58
N LEU A 12 -5.06 -13.79 -1.69
CA LEU A 12 -6.23 -13.69 -0.81
C LEU A 12 -6.26 -12.42 0.05
N PRO A 13 -5.20 -12.01 0.76
CA PRO A 13 -5.21 -10.81 1.61
C PRO A 13 -5.60 -9.54 0.85
N SER A 14 -4.99 -9.33 -0.31
CA SER A 14 -5.21 -8.13 -1.12
C SER A 14 -6.61 -8.07 -1.69
N PHE A 15 -7.15 -9.20 -2.18
CA PHE A 15 -8.54 -9.22 -2.67
C PHE A 15 -9.55 -9.02 -1.55
N ALA A 16 -9.33 -9.58 -0.36
CA ALA A 16 -10.21 -9.40 0.78
C ALA A 16 -10.27 -7.92 1.19
N TRP A 17 -9.12 -7.25 1.32
CA TRP A 17 -9.06 -5.83 1.63
C TRP A 17 -9.61 -4.96 0.50
N LEU A 18 -9.35 -5.30 -0.78
CA LEU A 18 -9.92 -4.58 -1.90
C LEU A 18 -11.45 -4.58 -1.85
N LEU A 19 -12.05 -5.76 -1.70
CA LEU A 19 -13.52 -5.89 -1.60
C LEU A 19 -14.09 -5.15 -0.38
N PHE A 20 -13.33 -5.08 0.72
CA PHE A 20 -13.73 -4.32 1.90
C PHE A 20 -13.73 -2.81 1.61
N PHE A 21 -12.63 -2.25 1.10
CA PHE A 21 -12.53 -0.81 0.85
C PHE A 21 -13.40 -0.32 -0.31
N LEU A 22 -13.69 -1.15 -1.31
CA LEU A 22 -14.65 -0.79 -2.36
C LEU A 22 -16.08 -0.57 -1.85
N ARG A 23 -16.41 -0.97 -0.61
CA ARG A 23 -17.71 -0.67 0.01
C ARG A 23 -17.76 0.74 0.60
N GLU A 24 -16.60 1.39 0.77
CA GLU A 24 -16.51 2.78 1.22
C GLU A 24 -16.85 3.78 0.11
N ASP A 25 -16.90 3.32 -1.14
CA ASP A 25 -17.27 4.09 -2.30
C ASP A 25 -18.81 4.21 -2.41
N ILE A 26 -19.31 5.44 -2.37
CA ILE A 26 -20.76 5.72 -2.43
C ILE A 26 -21.27 5.53 -3.87
N HIS A 27 -20.48 5.92 -4.87
CA HIS A 27 -20.80 5.79 -6.30
C HIS A 27 -19.78 4.87 -6.98
N PRO A 28 -19.99 3.53 -6.91
CA PRO A 28 -18.97 2.53 -7.24
C PRO A 28 -18.30 2.71 -8.59
N GLU A 29 -17.00 2.75 -8.56
CA GLU A 29 -16.14 2.92 -9.71
C GLU A 29 -16.20 1.74 -10.70
N PRO A 30 -15.98 1.96 -12.03
CA PRO A 30 -15.99 0.90 -13.02
C PRO A 30 -14.97 -0.20 -12.67
N LYS A 31 -15.47 -1.43 -12.49
CA LYS A 31 -14.63 -2.61 -12.15
C LYS A 31 -13.43 -2.78 -13.07
N LYS A 32 -13.57 -2.44 -14.36
CA LYS A 32 -12.46 -2.48 -15.33
C LYS A 32 -11.36 -1.50 -15.01
N LEU A 33 -11.71 -0.31 -14.50
CA LEU A 33 -10.75 0.71 -14.15
C LEU A 33 -10.04 0.36 -12.83
N ILE A 34 -10.79 -0.11 -11.82
CA ILE A 34 -10.22 -0.68 -10.59
C ILE A 34 -9.23 -1.81 -10.91
N ALA A 35 -9.64 -2.78 -11.74
CA ALA A 35 -8.77 -3.89 -12.14
C ALA A 35 -7.50 -3.41 -12.88
N LYS A 36 -7.62 -2.40 -13.74
CA LYS A 36 -6.49 -1.78 -14.44
C LYS A 36 -5.50 -1.15 -13.46
N VAL A 37 -5.99 -0.36 -12.50
CA VAL A 37 -5.16 0.29 -11.48
C VAL A 37 -4.48 -0.73 -10.58
N PHE A 38 -5.22 -1.74 -10.13
CA PHE A 38 -4.69 -2.86 -9.36
C PHE A 38 -3.57 -3.58 -10.11
N PHE A 39 -3.77 -3.88 -11.40
CA PHE A 39 -2.76 -4.53 -12.23
C PHE A 39 -1.51 -3.64 -12.42
N TYR A 40 -1.68 -2.33 -12.57
CA TYR A 40 -0.54 -1.40 -12.64
C TYR A 40 0.22 -1.34 -11.31
N GLY A 41 -0.50 -1.41 -10.17
CA GLY A 41 0.10 -1.58 -8.85
C GLY A 41 0.96 -2.84 -8.76
N ALA A 42 0.46 -3.96 -9.26
CA ALA A 42 1.20 -5.21 -9.32
C ALA A 42 2.45 -5.12 -10.21
N LEU A 43 2.33 -4.51 -11.39
CA LEU A 43 3.48 -4.35 -12.30
C LEU A 43 4.57 -3.44 -11.71
N VAL A 44 4.18 -2.36 -11.05
CA VAL A 44 5.16 -1.40 -10.52
C VAL A 44 5.97 -1.94 -9.35
N THR A 45 5.51 -3.00 -8.68
CA THR A 45 6.27 -3.69 -7.64
C THR A 45 7.61 -4.20 -8.15
N VAL A 46 7.66 -4.72 -9.37
CA VAL A 46 8.91 -5.17 -9.99
C VAL A 46 9.90 -4.02 -10.16
N VAL A 47 9.39 -2.85 -10.59
CA VAL A 47 10.19 -1.64 -10.73
C VAL A 47 10.69 -1.14 -9.37
N ALA A 48 9.81 -1.12 -8.36
CA ALA A 48 10.17 -0.74 -6.99
C ALA A 48 11.28 -1.64 -6.43
N THR A 49 11.13 -2.96 -6.59
CA THR A 49 12.12 -3.96 -6.16
C THR A 49 13.48 -3.70 -6.82
N GLY A 50 13.50 -3.36 -8.12
CA GLY A 50 14.71 -2.98 -8.83
C GLY A 50 15.39 -1.74 -8.24
N PHE A 51 14.63 -0.68 -7.96
CA PHE A 51 15.16 0.51 -7.30
C PHE A 51 15.65 0.22 -5.88
N GLN A 52 14.91 -0.55 -5.10
CA GLN A 52 15.32 -0.93 -3.75
C GLN A 52 16.63 -1.72 -3.76
N PHE A 53 16.82 -2.61 -4.73
CA PHE A 53 18.07 -3.34 -4.89
C PHE A 53 19.25 -2.42 -5.20
N LEU A 54 19.08 -1.47 -6.12
CA LEU A 54 20.10 -0.47 -6.43
C LEU A 54 20.43 0.42 -5.22
N PHE A 55 19.41 0.89 -4.50
CA PHE A 55 19.62 1.68 -3.29
C PHE A 55 20.28 0.88 -2.16
N ARG A 56 19.93 -0.38 -1.98
CA ARG A 56 20.58 -1.26 -1.01
C ARG A 56 22.09 -1.39 -1.30
N TYR A 57 22.43 -1.55 -2.57
CA TYR A 57 23.83 -1.56 -2.99
C TYR A 57 24.54 -0.22 -2.65
N GLY A 58 23.92 0.90 -3.02
CA GLY A 58 24.44 2.25 -2.71
C GLY A 58 24.58 2.53 -1.22
N LEU A 59 23.59 2.13 -0.40
CA LEU A 59 23.66 2.26 1.07
C LEU A 59 24.81 1.44 1.66
N GLY A 60 25.10 0.26 1.10
CA GLY A 60 26.27 -0.53 1.46
C GLY A 60 27.59 0.19 1.23
N LEU A 61 27.69 0.97 0.14
CA LEU A 61 28.90 1.76 -0.17
C LEU A 61 29.15 2.89 0.85
N VAL A 62 28.08 3.41 1.49
CA VAL A 62 28.20 4.45 2.53
C VAL A 62 28.05 3.89 3.95
N ALA A 63 28.19 2.58 4.12
CA ALA A 63 28.12 1.86 5.39
C ALA A 63 26.80 2.07 6.19
N ILE A 64 25.70 2.40 5.52
CA ILE A 64 24.38 2.45 6.14
C ILE A 64 23.78 1.05 6.14
N GLY A 65 23.50 0.52 7.34
CA GLY A 65 22.93 -0.80 7.51
C GLY A 65 21.53 -0.91 6.88
N GLN A 66 21.25 -2.04 6.22
CA GLN A 66 19.96 -2.29 5.57
C GLN A 66 18.76 -2.28 6.53
N TYR A 67 19.00 -2.41 7.84
CA TYR A 67 17.99 -2.34 8.91
C TYR A 67 17.98 -0.99 9.64
N ALA A 68 18.71 0.01 9.14
CA ALA A 68 18.62 1.36 9.65
C ALA A 68 17.25 1.96 9.30
N PHE A 69 16.70 2.79 10.16
CA PHE A 69 15.41 3.45 9.91
C PHE A 69 15.38 4.22 8.58
N VAL A 70 16.50 4.87 8.24
CA VAL A 70 16.64 5.62 6.98
C VAL A 70 16.48 4.71 5.75
N SER A 71 16.91 3.45 5.83
CA SER A 71 16.73 2.48 4.73
C SER A 71 15.25 2.15 4.52
N PHE A 72 14.50 1.94 5.60
CA PHE A 72 13.04 1.74 5.51
C PHE A 72 12.32 2.99 5.00
N LEU A 73 12.79 4.18 5.36
CA LEU A 73 12.21 5.43 4.86
C LEU A 73 12.42 5.59 3.35
N ILE A 74 13.63 5.31 2.86
CA ILE A 74 13.93 5.34 1.42
C ILE A 74 13.07 4.32 0.67
N PHE A 75 12.99 3.08 1.17
CA PHE A 75 12.22 2.02 0.51
C PHE A 75 10.72 2.32 0.51
N GLY A 76 10.16 2.73 1.64
CA GLY A 76 8.77 3.16 1.72
C GLY A 76 8.47 4.34 0.80
N THR A 77 9.39 5.31 0.68
CA THR A 77 9.22 6.45 -0.25
C THR A 77 9.18 5.99 -1.70
N ILE A 78 10.09 5.10 -2.11
CA ILE A 78 10.09 4.53 -3.47
C ILE A 78 8.74 3.88 -3.77
N GLU A 79 8.23 3.07 -2.86
CA GLU A 79 6.98 2.36 -3.04
C GLU A 79 5.78 3.30 -3.14
N GLU A 80 5.62 4.22 -2.18
CA GLU A 80 4.46 5.12 -2.17
C GLU A 80 4.46 6.08 -3.37
N VAL A 81 5.61 6.58 -3.79
CA VAL A 81 5.75 7.42 -4.99
C VAL A 81 5.39 6.63 -6.25
N LEU A 82 5.85 5.39 -6.38
CA LEU A 82 5.57 4.57 -7.56
C LEU A 82 4.10 4.13 -7.63
N LYS A 83 3.48 3.75 -6.49
CA LYS A 83 2.04 3.46 -6.40
C LYS A 83 1.22 4.68 -6.83
N PHE A 84 1.56 5.87 -6.32
CA PHE A 84 0.91 7.11 -6.73
C PHE A 84 1.08 7.38 -8.22
N ALA A 85 2.28 7.23 -8.77
CA ALA A 85 2.55 7.51 -10.17
C ALA A 85 1.70 6.66 -11.11
N VAL A 86 1.53 5.36 -10.81
CA VAL A 86 0.71 4.46 -11.65
C VAL A 86 -0.78 4.70 -11.48
N ALA A 87 -1.26 4.99 -10.27
CA ALA A 87 -2.65 5.37 -10.02
C ALA A 87 -2.98 6.67 -10.77
N TYR A 88 -2.18 7.71 -10.57
CA TYR A 88 -2.35 9.00 -11.25
C TYR A 88 -2.38 8.84 -12.77
N LYS A 89 -1.41 8.13 -13.36
CA LYS A 89 -1.35 7.87 -14.80
C LYS A 89 -2.59 7.13 -15.32
N ALA A 90 -3.14 6.22 -14.52
CA ALA A 90 -4.27 5.40 -14.92
C ALA A 90 -5.59 6.17 -14.95
N VAL A 91 -5.81 7.11 -14.00
CA VAL A 91 -7.14 7.69 -13.76
C VAL A 91 -7.24 9.20 -13.89
N SER A 92 -6.14 9.97 -13.86
CA SER A 92 -6.17 11.44 -13.81
C SER A 92 -6.87 12.11 -15.03
N LYS A 93 -7.08 11.39 -16.11
CA LYS A 93 -7.79 11.85 -17.32
C LYS A 93 -9.10 11.07 -17.54
N SER A 94 -9.51 10.24 -16.59
CA SER A 94 -10.75 9.47 -16.67
C SER A 94 -11.94 10.35 -16.31
N SER A 95 -13.05 10.20 -17.03
CA SER A 95 -14.31 10.85 -16.67
C SER A 95 -14.97 10.22 -15.44
N TYR A 96 -14.46 9.09 -14.99
CA TYR A 96 -14.89 8.42 -13.77
C TYR A 96 -14.10 8.87 -12.53
N PHE A 97 -13.08 9.72 -12.69
CA PHE A 97 -12.34 10.31 -11.60
C PHE A 97 -12.91 11.70 -11.32
N ASP A 98 -14.10 11.74 -10.74
CA ASP A 98 -14.93 12.94 -10.58
C ASP A 98 -15.30 13.27 -9.14
N GLU A 99 -15.05 12.34 -8.20
CA GLU A 99 -15.26 12.55 -6.77
C GLU A 99 -13.96 12.55 -5.95
N PRO A 100 -13.91 13.29 -4.82
CA PRO A 100 -12.73 13.29 -3.96
C PRO A 100 -12.38 11.91 -3.38
N VAL A 101 -13.38 11.07 -3.09
CA VAL A 101 -13.20 9.73 -2.52
C VAL A 101 -12.51 8.79 -3.50
N ASP A 102 -12.67 8.99 -4.82
CA ASP A 102 -12.06 8.15 -5.86
C ASP A 102 -10.55 8.10 -5.76
N ALA A 103 -9.94 9.22 -5.37
CA ALA A 103 -8.49 9.28 -5.15
C ALA A 103 -8.04 8.27 -4.10
N MET A 104 -8.83 8.07 -3.02
CA MET A 104 -8.54 7.06 -2.00
C MET A 104 -8.75 5.64 -2.55
N ILE A 105 -9.87 5.40 -3.22
CA ILE A 105 -10.24 4.10 -3.80
C ILE A 105 -9.18 3.63 -4.82
N TYR A 106 -8.80 4.49 -5.77
CA TYR A 106 -7.80 4.12 -6.76
C TYR A 106 -6.40 3.94 -6.18
N MET A 107 -6.03 4.76 -5.19
CA MET A 107 -4.76 4.57 -4.49
C MET A 107 -4.71 3.24 -3.73
N ILE A 108 -5.80 2.86 -3.05
CA ILE A 108 -5.91 1.56 -2.38
C ILE A 108 -5.82 0.41 -3.39
N ALA A 109 -6.50 0.53 -4.53
CA ALA A 109 -6.41 -0.48 -5.58
C ALA A 109 -4.96 -0.67 -6.07
N ALA A 110 -4.21 0.42 -6.28
CA ALA A 110 -2.79 0.36 -6.64
C ALA A 110 -1.94 -0.26 -5.54
N GLY A 111 -2.15 0.14 -4.27
CA GLY A 111 -1.43 -0.39 -3.12
C GLY A 111 -1.67 -1.88 -2.87
N LEU A 112 -2.90 -2.33 -3.04
CA LEU A 112 -3.25 -3.74 -2.89
C LEU A 112 -2.76 -4.60 -4.07
N GLY A 113 -2.72 -4.03 -5.27
CA GLY A 113 -2.05 -4.65 -6.41
C GLY A 113 -0.55 -4.83 -6.17
N PHE A 114 0.11 -3.82 -5.60
CA PHE A 114 1.51 -3.89 -5.16
C PHE A 114 1.70 -5.01 -4.12
N ALA A 115 0.88 -5.02 -3.07
CA ALA A 115 0.93 -6.00 -1.98
C ALA A 115 0.75 -7.46 -2.45
N VAL A 116 -0.05 -7.71 -3.51
CA VAL A 116 -0.20 -9.06 -4.09
C VAL A 116 1.15 -9.63 -4.51
N VAL A 117 1.95 -8.86 -5.25
CA VAL A 117 3.23 -9.35 -5.77
C VAL A 117 4.21 -9.62 -4.64
N GLU A 118 4.25 -8.75 -3.63
CA GLU A 118 5.05 -9.00 -2.43
C GLU A 118 4.60 -10.25 -1.68
N ASN A 119 3.29 -10.42 -1.49
CA ASN A 119 2.74 -11.60 -0.83
C ASN A 119 3.14 -12.88 -1.58
N ILE A 120 3.06 -12.88 -2.92
CA ILE A 120 3.48 -14.02 -3.76
C ILE A 120 4.97 -14.29 -3.60
N PHE A 121 5.83 -13.26 -3.61
CA PHE A 121 7.27 -13.44 -3.40
C PHE A 121 7.57 -14.04 -2.03
N VAL A 122 6.89 -13.57 -0.98
CA VAL A 122 7.05 -14.15 0.36
C VAL A 122 6.54 -15.59 0.41
N MET A 123 5.40 -15.88 -0.20
CA MET A 123 4.88 -17.25 -0.25
C MET A 123 5.83 -18.22 -0.96
N PHE A 124 6.47 -17.79 -2.05
CA PHE A 124 7.43 -18.63 -2.78
C PHE A 124 8.74 -18.87 -2.03
N SER A 125 9.06 -18.07 -1.01
CA SER A 125 10.22 -18.29 -0.14
C SER A 125 9.97 -19.29 1.00
N ILE A 126 8.75 -19.82 1.13
CA ILE A 126 8.35 -20.73 2.20
C ILE A 126 8.12 -22.14 1.66
N GLU A 127 8.71 -23.15 2.32
CA GLU A 127 8.58 -24.54 1.88
C GLU A 127 7.38 -25.26 2.51
N ALA A 128 7.09 -24.97 3.79
CA ALA A 128 6.08 -25.66 4.58
C ALA A 128 4.72 -24.97 4.58
N LEU A 129 3.65 -25.68 4.22
CA LEU A 129 2.28 -25.12 4.18
C LEU A 129 1.82 -24.52 5.50
N GLY A 130 2.09 -25.19 6.62
CA GLY A 130 1.69 -24.68 7.94
C GLY A 130 2.34 -23.34 8.27
N VAL A 131 3.61 -23.15 7.88
CA VAL A 131 4.31 -21.86 8.00
C VAL A 131 3.69 -20.82 7.07
N ALA A 132 3.40 -21.18 5.82
CA ALA A 132 2.80 -20.29 4.83
C ALA A 132 1.43 -19.76 5.31
N LEU A 133 0.59 -20.61 5.88
CA LEU A 133 -0.71 -20.22 6.45
C LEU A 133 -0.54 -19.23 7.62
N GLY A 134 0.41 -19.45 8.51
CA GLY A 134 0.71 -18.50 9.59
C GLY A 134 1.19 -17.16 9.05
N VAL A 135 2.14 -17.17 8.11
CA VAL A 135 2.70 -15.96 7.52
C VAL A 135 1.64 -15.16 6.74
N ILE A 136 0.76 -15.82 5.98
CA ILE A 136 -0.26 -15.10 5.20
C ILE A 136 -1.31 -14.42 6.10
N VAL A 137 -1.66 -15.03 7.24
CA VAL A 137 -2.53 -14.39 8.25
C VAL A 137 -1.87 -13.16 8.84
N LEU A 138 -0.57 -13.24 9.19
CA LEU A 138 0.18 -12.09 9.69
C LEU A 138 0.32 -10.99 8.62
N ARG A 139 0.50 -11.35 7.35
CA ARG A 139 0.52 -10.39 6.25
C ARG A 139 -0.85 -9.77 5.98
N PHE A 140 -1.92 -10.52 6.17
CA PHE A 140 -3.29 -9.99 6.04
C PHE A 140 -3.55 -8.83 7.01
N VAL A 141 -3.27 -9.01 8.31
CA VAL A 141 -3.50 -7.97 9.33
C VAL A 141 -2.34 -6.98 9.48
N GLY A 142 -1.21 -7.26 8.86
CA GLY A 142 0.01 -6.45 8.92
C GLY A 142 0.32 -5.80 7.58
N ALA A 143 1.26 -6.37 6.82
CA ALA A 143 1.82 -5.75 5.64
C ALA A 143 0.78 -5.40 4.55
N THR A 144 -0.19 -6.28 4.28
CA THR A 144 -1.23 -6.00 3.26
C THR A 144 -2.16 -4.86 3.71
N LEU A 145 -2.54 -4.84 4.99
CA LEU A 145 -3.32 -3.73 5.56
C LEU A 145 -2.51 -2.43 5.56
N LEU A 146 -1.21 -2.47 5.88
CA LEU A 146 -0.32 -1.30 5.76
C LEU A 146 -0.39 -0.69 4.36
N HIS A 147 -0.24 -1.50 3.30
CA HIS A 147 -0.29 -1.00 1.93
C HIS A 147 -1.65 -0.36 1.58
N ALA A 148 -2.75 -0.91 2.09
CA ALA A 148 -4.06 -0.29 1.91
C ALA A 148 -4.15 1.07 2.63
N LEU A 149 -3.74 1.14 3.90
CA LEU A 149 -3.85 2.33 4.73
C LEU A 149 -2.88 3.45 4.27
N SER A 150 -1.62 3.11 3.96
CA SER A 150 -0.66 4.08 3.43
C SER A 150 -1.12 4.66 2.10
N SER A 151 -1.63 3.80 1.20
CA SER A 151 -2.18 4.25 -0.08
C SER A 151 -3.46 5.08 0.10
N ALA A 152 -4.36 4.72 1.02
CA ALA A 152 -5.53 5.54 1.36
C ALA A 152 -5.12 6.94 1.81
N LEU A 153 -4.10 7.04 2.67
CA LEU A 153 -3.57 8.31 3.15
C LEU A 153 -3.01 9.17 1.99
N VAL A 154 -2.26 8.58 1.06
CA VAL A 154 -1.82 9.29 -0.16
C VAL A 154 -3.03 9.76 -0.96
N GLY A 155 -4.07 8.90 -1.13
CA GLY A 155 -5.31 9.23 -1.83
C GLY A 155 -6.05 10.40 -1.20
N TYR A 156 -6.18 10.42 0.12
CA TYR A 156 -6.78 11.53 0.86
C TYR A 156 -6.07 12.87 0.58
N TYR A 157 -4.75 12.89 0.69
CA TYR A 157 -3.98 14.11 0.43
C TYR A 157 -3.93 14.47 -1.06
N TRP A 158 -4.05 13.49 -1.96
CA TRP A 158 -4.24 13.74 -3.39
C TRP A 158 -5.58 14.45 -3.64
N ALA A 159 -6.69 13.94 -3.08
CA ALA A 159 -7.99 14.64 -3.12
C ALA A 159 -7.89 16.06 -2.57
N LEU A 160 -7.28 16.24 -1.40
CA LEU A 160 -7.06 17.58 -0.83
C LEU A 160 -6.24 18.50 -1.75
N SER A 161 -5.25 17.96 -2.46
CA SER A 161 -4.43 18.74 -3.39
C SER A 161 -5.24 19.27 -4.57
N LEU A 162 -6.22 18.50 -5.02
CA LEU A 162 -7.15 18.88 -6.09
C LEU A 162 -8.15 19.93 -5.59
N ILE A 163 -8.82 19.67 -4.45
CA ILE A 163 -9.80 20.57 -3.86
C ILE A 163 -9.21 21.95 -3.52
N LYS A 164 -8.02 21.97 -2.93
CA LYS A 164 -7.36 23.22 -2.52
C LYS A 164 -6.49 23.84 -3.62
N ALA A 165 -6.34 23.16 -4.77
CA ALA A 165 -5.39 23.54 -5.84
C ALA A 165 -3.96 23.75 -5.33
N ARG A 166 -3.51 22.91 -4.38
CA ARG A 166 -2.22 23.04 -3.68
C ARG A 166 -1.41 21.76 -3.73
N LYS A 167 -0.37 21.72 -4.55
CA LYS A 167 0.51 20.54 -4.67
C LYS A 167 1.20 20.13 -3.36
N LYS A 168 1.38 21.06 -2.43
CA LYS A 168 1.97 20.78 -1.11
C LYS A 168 1.22 19.70 -0.33
N GLU A 169 -0.12 19.61 -0.46
CA GLU A 169 -0.93 18.61 0.20
C GLU A 169 -0.50 17.19 -0.24
N LEU A 170 -0.34 16.98 -1.55
CA LEU A 170 0.15 15.70 -2.06
C LEU A 170 1.54 15.34 -1.54
N ILE A 171 2.45 16.32 -1.44
CA ILE A 171 3.80 16.09 -0.88
C ILE A 171 3.70 15.67 0.58
N ILE A 172 2.83 16.31 1.37
CA ILE A 172 2.56 15.92 2.76
C ILE A 172 2.04 14.49 2.82
N GLY A 173 1.08 14.13 1.95
CA GLY A 173 0.53 12.78 1.89
C GLY A 173 1.59 11.72 1.60
N LEU A 174 2.40 11.93 0.57
CA LEU A 174 3.50 11.03 0.21
C LEU A 174 4.52 10.90 1.35
N ALA A 175 4.91 12.02 1.97
CA ALA A 175 5.85 11.99 3.09
C ALA A 175 5.27 11.26 4.31
N SER A 176 4.01 11.53 4.66
CA SER A 176 3.32 10.87 5.78
C SER A 176 3.15 9.38 5.57
N ALA A 177 2.74 8.97 4.37
CA ALA A 177 2.60 7.55 4.02
C ALA A 177 3.95 6.84 4.00
N SER A 178 5.01 7.48 3.47
CA SER A 178 6.37 6.93 3.50
C SER A 178 6.89 6.75 4.93
N LEU A 179 6.62 7.72 5.81
CA LEU A 179 6.98 7.64 7.23
C LEU A 179 6.20 6.53 7.95
N LEU A 180 4.90 6.43 7.71
CA LEU A 180 4.03 5.38 8.24
C LEU A 180 4.55 3.99 7.82
N HIS A 181 4.87 3.82 6.55
CA HIS A 181 5.43 2.60 5.98
C HIS A 181 6.76 2.24 6.63
N ALA A 182 7.67 3.22 6.75
CA ALA A 182 8.97 3.03 7.39
C ALA A 182 8.86 2.64 8.87
N LEU A 183 7.97 3.31 9.61
CA LEU A 183 7.73 3.02 11.02
C LEU A 183 7.20 1.59 11.23
N PHE A 184 6.24 1.16 10.41
CA PHE A 184 5.70 -0.20 10.49
C PHE A 184 6.79 -1.24 10.23
N ASN A 185 7.57 -1.10 9.14
CA ASN A 185 8.63 -2.05 8.81
C ASN A 185 9.73 -2.06 9.89
N TYR A 186 10.07 -0.89 10.43
CA TYR A 186 11.01 -0.79 11.55
C TYR A 186 10.49 -1.46 12.82
N LEU A 187 9.21 -1.28 13.16
CA LEU A 187 8.57 -1.94 14.29
C LEU A 187 8.62 -3.46 14.14
N ILE A 188 8.24 -4.01 12.99
CA ILE A 188 8.34 -5.46 12.73
C ILE A 188 9.76 -5.97 12.97
N MET A 189 10.76 -5.28 12.45
CA MET A 189 12.17 -5.68 12.62
C MET A 189 12.66 -5.59 14.06
N LYS A 190 12.16 -4.64 14.85
CA LYS A 190 12.57 -4.44 16.24
C LYS A 190 11.82 -5.31 17.22
N THR A 191 10.54 -5.58 16.98
CA THR A 191 9.69 -6.34 17.91
C THR A 191 9.75 -7.86 17.68
N GLY A 192 10.27 -8.29 16.52
CA GLY A 192 10.40 -9.71 16.19
C GLY A 192 9.07 -10.45 16.28
N ASN A 193 8.96 -11.41 17.20
CA ASN A 193 7.74 -12.21 17.40
C ASN A 193 6.59 -11.44 18.07
N ALA A 194 6.83 -10.23 18.61
CA ALA A 194 5.80 -9.42 19.26
C ALA A 194 4.98 -8.61 18.25
N MET A 195 4.26 -9.29 17.37
CA MET A 195 3.41 -8.67 16.32
C MET A 195 2.30 -7.78 16.87
N PHE A 196 2.04 -7.81 18.17
CA PHE A 196 1.07 -6.97 18.84
C PHE A 196 1.31 -5.45 18.61
N TYR A 197 2.55 -4.98 18.71
CA TYR A 197 2.86 -3.56 18.54
C TYR A 197 2.60 -3.04 17.12
N PRO A 198 3.08 -3.70 16.04
CA PRO A 198 2.74 -3.29 14.67
C PRO A 198 1.25 -3.34 14.38
N VAL A 199 0.52 -4.31 14.92
CA VAL A 199 -0.93 -4.44 14.70
C VAL A 199 -1.69 -3.32 15.40
N ILE A 200 -1.40 -3.00 16.67
CA ILE A 200 -2.00 -1.84 17.35
C ILE A 200 -1.72 -0.55 16.60
N PHE A 201 -0.49 -0.36 16.15
CA PHE A 201 -0.13 0.80 15.34
C PHE A 201 -1.05 0.94 14.11
N LEU A 202 -1.28 -0.15 13.36
CA LEU A 202 -2.18 -0.13 12.19
C LEU A 202 -3.65 0.10 12.57
N ILE A 203 -4.13 -0.41 13.71
CA ILE A 203 -5.50 -0.14 14.19
C ILE A 203 -5.69 1.37 14.44
N ILE A 204 -4.71 2.03 15.05
CA ILE A 204 -4.75 3.48 15.27
C ILE A 204 -4.77 4.21 13.92
N VAL A 205 -3.91 3.82 12.98
CA VAL A 205 -3.89 4.41 11.64
C VAL A 205 -5.20 4.19 10.90
N ALA A 206 -5.77 2.98 10.98
CA ALA A 206 -7.05 2.66 10.35
C ALA A 206 -8.17 3.58 10.84
N PHE A 207 -8.22 3.88 12.15
CA PHE A 207 -9.19 4.83 12.68
C PHE A 207 -9.11 6.19 11.99
N PHE A 208 -7.92 6.74 11.78
CA PHE A 208 -7.74 8.03 11.08
C PHE A 208 -8.09 7.92 9.60
N VAL A 209 -7.71 6.82 8.92
CA VAL A 209 -8.04 6.61 7.51
C VAL A 209 -9.56 6.52 7.30
N PHE A 210 -10.30 5.83 8.18
CA PHE A 210 -11.76 5.81 8.11
C PHE A 210 -12.38 7.19 8.36
N TRP A 211 -11.81 7.96 9.27
CA TRP A 211 -12.20 9.35 9.46
C TRP A 211 -11.98 10.18 8.18
N ASP A 212 -10.85 9.98 7.49
CA ASP A 212 -10.54 10.64 6.23
C ASP A 212 -11.55 10.24 5.12
N PHE A 213 -11.98 8.97 5.06
CA PHE A 213 -13.05 8.53 4.16
C PHE A 213 -14.36 9.30 4.41
N GLU A 214 -14.81 9.38 5.64
CA GLU A 214 -16.03 10.12 5.97
C GLU A 214 -15.94 11.61 5.58
N GLN A 215 -14.77 12.23 5.76
CA GLN A 215 -14.56 13.60 5.31
C GLN A 215 -14.64 13.74 3.78
N MET A 216 -14.17 12.76 3.01
CA MET A 216 -14.22 12.82 1.54
C MET A 216 -15.62 12.51 1.02
N LYS A 217 -16.34 11.56 1.60
CA LYS A 217 -17.74 11.26 1.26
C LYS A 217 -18.64 12.48 1.42
N THR A 218 -18.55 13.21 2.54
CA THR A 218 -19.34 14.44 2.76
C THR A 218 -19.02 15.58 1.80
N ARG A 219 -17.95 15.48 1.02
CA ARG A 219 -17.58 16.44 -0.02
C ARG A 219 -17.96 15.98 -1.43
N SER A 220 -18.38 14.72 -1.57
CA SER A 220 -18.91 14.13 -2.79
C SER A 220 -20.43 14.33 -2.92
N GLU A 221 -21.13 14.58 -1.77
CA GLU A 221 -22.54 14.99 -1.70
C GLU A 221 -22.70 16.50 -2.03
#